data_819480640c6c17a2fbf4aa3adff48b20
#
_entry.id   819480640c6c17a2fbf4aa3adff48b20
#
_cell.length_a   1.000
_cell.length_b   1.000
_cell.length_c   1.000
_cell.angle_alpha   90.00
_cell.angle_beta   90.00
_cell.angle_gamma   90.00
#
_symmetry.space_group_name_H-M   'P 1'
#
loop_
_entity.id
_entity.type
_entity.pdbx_description
1 polymer ?
#
loop_
_entity_poly.entity_id
_entity_poly.type
_entity_poly.pdbx_seq_one_letter_code
_entity_poly.pdbx_strand_id
1 'polypeptide(L)'
;MESGVPYVTINYPGWDTHKSHFQEMRKLMPQTDRAVAALIADLRERGLFDSTIIWWSGEFGRTPRIQWEAPYSGGRGHWGDAFSMMLAGGGFDGGKVVGKTDDKAEKVVERPVSPCDLIGSIYSRLGIPSDAVLRTPQGDTVGLLEDNEGDMKGDGILREIGC
;
A
#
# COMPACT_ATOMS: atom_id res chain seq x y z
N MET A 1 -1.70 -10.73 -16.73
CA MET A 1 -1.97 -11.89 -15.88
C MET A 1 -2.26 -13.12 -16.73
N GLU A 2 -3.37 -13.22 -17.46
CA GLU A 2 -3.70 -14.39 -18.32
C GLU A 2 -2.63 -14.76 -19.32
N SER A 3 -1.90 -13.78 -19.84
CA SER A 3 -0.77 -13.98 -20.78
C SER A 3 0.53 -14.41 -20.10
N GLY A 4 0.49 -14.75 -18.80
CA GLY A 4 1.67 -15.19 -18.05
C GLY A 4 2.60 -14.06 -17.56
N VAL A 5 2.16 -12.80 -17.60
CA VAL A 5 2.92 -11.69 -17.04
C VAL A 5 2.75 -11.71 -15.52
N PRO A 6 3.81 -11.97 -14.72
CA PRO A 6 3.68 -12.19 -13.28
C PRO A 6 3.52 -10.89 -12.46
N TYR A 7 3.92 -9.76 -13.03
CA TYR A 7 3.90 -8.47 -12.32
C TYR A 7 3.49 -7.33 -13.26
N VAL A 8 2.49 -6.56 -12.83
CA VAL A 8 1.96 -5.42 -13.62
C VAL A 8 1.84 -4.21 -12.70
N THR A 9 2.44 -3.10 -13.09
CA THR A 9 2.30 -1.81 -12.40
C THR A 9 1.44 -0.86 -13.21
N ILE A 10 0.49 -0.23 -12.54
CA ILE A 10 -0.36 0.82 -13.12
C ILE A 10 -0.05 2.13 -12.38
N ASN A 11 0.59 3.05 -13.07
CA ASN A 11 0.85 4.38 -12.54
C ASN A 11 -0.32 5.31 -12.91
N TYR A 12 -1.00 5.83 -11.89
CA TYR A 12 -2.11 6.76 -12.07
C TYR A 12 -1.76 8.10 -11.42
N PRO A 13 -1.39 9.13 -12.20
CA PRO A 13 -0.90 10.41 -11.69
C PRO A 13 -2.04 11.31 -11.18
N GLY A 14 -1.67 12.42 -10.54
CA GLY A 14 -2.60 13.48 -10.14
C GLY A 14 -2.96 13.50 -8.66
N TRP A 15 -2.33 12.63 -7.85
CA TRP A 15 -2.61 12.52 -6.41
C TRP A 15 -1.80 13.48 -5.54
N ASP A 16 -0.74 14.07 -6.10
CA ASP A 16 0.12 15.05 -5.40
C ASP A 16 -0.52 16.44 -5.35
N THR A 17 -1.58 16.57 -4.59
CA THR A 17 -2.49 17.71 -4.59
C THR A 17 -2.09 18.78 -3.57
N HIS A 18 -0.96 19.44 -3.81
CA HIS A 18 -0.53 20.60 -3.01
C HIS A 18 -1.45 21.81 -3.10
N LYS A 19 -2.39 21.80 -4.08
CA LYS A 19 -3.40 22.85 -4.27
C LYS A 19 -4.74 22.21 -4.59
N SER A 20 -5.82 22.87 -4.17
CA SER A 20 -7.19 22.50 -4.56
C SER A 20 -7.52 21.01 -4.36
N HIS A 21 -7.01 20.40 -3.31
CA HIS A 21 -7.10 18.96 -3.05
C HIS A 21 -8.52 18.40 -3.25
N PHE A 22 -9.52 19.02 -2.66
CA PHE A 22 -10.90 18.52 -2.72
C PHE A 22 -11.49 18.56 -4.13
N GLN A 23 -11.10 19.53 -4.94
CA GLN A 23 -11.57 19.63 -6.34
C GLN A 23 -10.96 18.53 -7.19
N GLU A 24 -9.66 18.25 -7.01
CA GLU A 24 -8.98 17.20 -7.73
C GLU A 24 -9.45 15.80 -7.29
N MET A 25 -9.64 15.58 -5.99
CA MET A 25 -10.14 14.29 -5.48
C MET A 25 -11.57 14.00 -5.98
N ARG A 26 -12.45 15.00 -6.09
CA ARG A 26 -13.78 14.79 -6.66
C ARG A 26 -13.77 14.34 -8.13
N LYS A 27 -12.68 14.59 -8.85
CA LYS A 27 -12.49 14.10 -10.24
C LYS A 27 -11.85 12.71 -10.23
N LEU A 28 -10.77 12.52 -9.47
CA LEU A 28 -9.95 11.30 -9.47
C LEU A 28 -10.64 10.13 -8.76
N MET A 29 -11.19 10.36 -7.56
CA MET A 29 -11.75 9.29 -6.73
C MET A 29 -12.85 8.48 -7.44
N PRO A 30 -13.85 9.08 -8.10
CA PRO A 30 -14.89 8.28 -8.76
C PRO A 30 -14.39 7.46 -9.94
N GLN A 31 -13.30 7.87 -10.57
CA GLN A 31 -12.69 7.11 -11.67
C GLN A 31 -11.91 5.92 -11.11
N THR A 32 -11.09 6.16 -10.08
CA THR A 32 -10.32 5.12 -9.40
C THR A 32 -11.23 4.08 -8.78
N ASP A 33 -12.27 4.51 -8.07
CA ASP A 33 -13.25 3.63 -7.44
C ASP A 33 -13.86 2.65 -8.45
N ARG A 34 -14.37 3.17 -9.58
CA ARG A 34 -14.92 2.35 -10.65
C ARG A 34 -13.89 1.41 -11.28
N ALA A 35 -12.66 1.89 -11.49
CA ALA A 35 -11.62 1.07 -12.11
C ALA A 35 -11.19 -0.08 -11.19
N VAL A 36 -10.97 0.19 -9.89
CA VAL A 36 -10.60 -0.83 -8.91
C VAL A 36 -11.72 -1.84 -8.70
N ALA A 37 -12.97 -1.36 -8.57
CA ALA A 37 -14.14 -2.24 -8.43
C ALA A 37 -14.32 -3.15 -9.67
N ALA A 38 -14.18 -2.60 -10.87
CA ALA A 38 -14.25 -3.37 -12.12
C ALA A 38 -13.13 -4.41 -12.22
N LEU A 39 -11.89 -4.05 -11.85
CA LEU A 39 -10.76 -4.97 -11.83
C LEU A 39 -11.01 -6.16 -10.89
N ILE A 40 -11.47 -5.89 -9.67
CA ILE A 40 -11.77 -6.94 -8.69
C ILE A 40 -12.91 -7.84 -9.19
N ALA A 41 -13.95 -7.27 -9.77
CA ALA A 41 -15.08 -8.02 -10.31
C ALA A 41 -14.64 -8.92 -11.48
N ASP A 42 -13.88 -8.39 -12.43
CA ASP A 42 -13.37 -9.14 -13.58
C ASP A 42 -12.42 -10.28 -13.18
N LEU A 43 -11.50 -10.03 -12.24
CA LEU A 43 -10.63 -11.08 -11.70
C LEU A 43 -11.41 -12.19 -10.99
N ARG A 44 -12.48 -11.86 -10.27
CA ARG A 44 -13.35 -12.86 -9.65
C ARG A 44 -14.12 -13.68 -10.68
N GLU A 45 -14.70 -13.03 -11.67
CA GLU A 45 -15.44 -13.69 -12.75
C GLU A 45 -14.55 -14.68 -13.53
N ARG A 46 -13.27 -14.32 -13.72
CA ARG A 46 -12.27 -15.17 -14.40
C ARG A 46 -11.62 -16.21 -13.50
N GLY A 47 -11.93 -16.26 -12.22
CA GLY A 47 -11.28 -17.17 -11.25
C GLY A 47 -9.80 -16.84 -10.98
N LEU A 48 -9.37 -15.61 -11.25
CA LEU A 48 -7.98 -15.18 -11.07
C LEU A 48 -7.75 -14.42 -9.74
N PHE A 49 -8.83 -14.05 -9.02
CA PHE A 49 -8.73 -13.20 -7.85
C PHE A 49 -7.87 -13.80 -6.73
N ASP A 50 -8.05 -15.09 -6.44
CA ASP A 50 -7.33 -15.76 -5.36
C ASP A 50 -5.84 -16.01 -5.67
N SER A 51 -5.46 -15.96 -6.95
CA SER A 51 -4.07 -16.10 -7.42
C SER A 51 -3.42 -14.77 -7.80
N THR A 52 -4.11 -13.65 -7.62
CA THR A 52 -3.62 -12.30 -7.98
C THR A 52 -3.64 -11.38 -6.79
N ILE A 53 -2.48 -10.94 -6.34
CA ILE A 53 -2.36 -9.91 -5.30
C ILE A 53 -2.56 -8.54 -5.95
N ILE A 54 -3.53 -7.78 -5.44
CA ILE A 54 -3.72 -6.38 -5.79
C ILE A 54 -3.20 -5.55 -4.62
N TRP A 55 -2.20 -4.73 -4.87
CA TRP A 55 -1.70 -3.75 -3.92
C TRP A 55 -1.89 -2.35 -4.48
N TRP A 56 -2.62 -1.52 -3.75
CA TRP A 56 -2.82 -0.12 -4.09
C TRP A 56 -2.32 0.78 -2.96
N SER A 57 -1.38 1.65 -3.27
CA SER A 57 -0.75 2.57 -2.32
C SER A 57 -0.24 3.82 -3.02
N GLY A 58 -0.02 4.87 -2.25
CA GLY A 58 0.97 5.90 -2.55
C GLY A 58 2.27 5.63 -1.81
N GLU A 59 3.27 6.50 -1.99
CA GLU A 59 4.58 6.42 -1.32
C GLU A 59 4.52 6.87 0.15
N PHE A 60 3.63 7.80 0.48
CA PHE A 60 3.32 8.31 1.83
C PHE A 60 1.92 8.93 1.85
N GLY A 61 1.50 9.46 3.00
CA GLY A 61 0.22 10.14 3.20
C GLY A 61 0.23 11.62 2.82
N ARG A 62 -0.87 12.27 3.14
CA ARG A 62 -1.06 13.72 2.98
C ARG A 62 -1.33 14.35 4.33
N THR A 63 -0.82 15.59 4.54
CA THR A 63 -0.97 16.28 5.82
C THR A 63 -2.42 16.29 6.30
N PRO A 64 -2.70 15.95 7.56
CA PRO A 64 -4.04 16.04 8.14
C PRO A 64 -4.55 17.48 8.09
N ARG A 65 -3.66 18.44 8.40
CA ARG A 65 -3.95 19.86 8.29
C ARG A 65 -4.04 20.30 6.83
N ILE A 66 -5.14 20.97 6.50
CA ILE A 66 -5.40 21.54 5.19
C ILE A 66 -4.86 22.97 5.13
N GLN A 67 -4.18 23.31 4.04
CA GLN A 67 -3.63 24.62 3.78
C GLN A 67 -4.63 25.45 2.96
N TRP A 68 -5.35 26.36 3.63
CA TRP A 68 -6.39 27.20 2.99
C TRP A 68 -5.84 28.51 2.43
N GLU A 69 -4.70 28.99 2.96
CA GLU A 69 -4.04 30.21 2.53
C GLU A 69 -3.57 30.13 1.06
N ALA A 70 -3.46 31.30 0.41
CA ALA A 70 -2.88 31.38 -0.94
C ALA A 70 -1.40 30.93 -0.89
N PRO A 71 -0.91 30.18 -1.89
CA PRO A 71 -1.58 29.77 -3.14
C PRO A 71 -2.26 28.40 -3.07
N TYR A 72 -2.42 27.78 -1.90
CA TYR A 72 -2.77 26.36 -1.74
C TYR A 72 -4.28 26.10 -1.95
N SER A 73 -5.15 27.02 -1.52
CA SER A 73 -6.62 26.93 -1.75
C SER A 73 -7.21 25.58 -1.34
N GLY A 74 -6.87 25.08 -0.15
CA GLY A 74 -7.29 23.77 0.34
C GLY A 74 -6.39 22.64 -0.16
N GLY A 75 -5.09 22.88 -0.27
CA GLY A 75 -4.09 21.85 -0.58
C GLY A 75 -3.65 21.04 0.64
N ARG A 76 -2.93 19.95 0.39
CA ARG A 76 -2.31 19.09 1.41
C ARG A 76 -0.89 18.74 1.00
N GLY A 77 0.05 18.84 1.94
CA GLY A 77 1.44 18.46 1.74
C GLY A 77 1.70 16.96 1.97
N HIS A 78 2.95 16.56 1.93
CA HIS A 78 3.40 15.21 2.21
C HIS A 78 3.37 14.90 3.71
N TRP A 79 3.05 13.65 4.07
CA TRP A 79 2.97 13.20 5.45
C TRP A 79 3.39 11.73 5.58
N GLY A 80 4.54 11.49 6.23
CA GLY A 80 5.10 10.15 6.40
C GLY A 80 4.56 9.38 7.60
N ASP A 81 4.03 10.09 8.64
CA ASP A 81 3.71 9.49 9.93
C ASP A 81 2.42 8.67 9.93
N ALA A 82 1.55 8.88 8.95
CA ALA A 82 0.32 8.10 8.80
C ALA A 82 -0.18 8.10 7.36
N PHE A 83 -0.39 6.90 6.80
CA PHE A 83 -1.08 6.71 5.53
C PHE A 83 -1.71 5.34 5.46
N SER A 84 -2.54 5.11 4.46
CA SER A 84 -3.25 3.85 4.28
C SER A 84 -2.95 3.24 2.93
N MET A 85 -3.00 1.91 2.88
CA MET A 85 -2.90 1.14 1.66
C MET A 85 -3.98 0.07 1.61
N MET A 86 -4.20 -0.51 0.44
CA MET A 86 -5.16 -1.58 0.24
C MET A 86 -4.45 -2.82 -0.31
N LEU A 87 -4.79 -3.96 0.26
CA LEU A 87 -4.49 -5.28 -0.31
C LEU A 87 -5.81 -5.99 -0.65
N ALA A 88 -5.83 -6.73 -1.75
CA ALA A 88 -6.94 -7.58 -2.11
C ALA A 88 -6.48 -8.78 -2.94
N GLY A 89 -7.24 -9.86 -2.91
CA GLY A 89 -6.91 -11.09 -3.65
C GLY A 89 -5.71 -11.85 -3.06
N GLY A 90 -5.10 -12.73 -3.83
CA GLY A 90 -3.90 -13.49 -3.44
C GLY A 90 -4.09 -14.34 -2.17
N GLY A 91 -5.32 -14.70 -1.82
CA GLY A 91 -5.63 -15.44 -0.60
C GLY A 91 -5.59 -14.62 0.69
N PHE A 92 -5.48 -13.31 0.63
CA PHE A 92 -5.61 -12.47 1.82
C PHE A 92 -7.07 -12.41 2.32
N ASP A 93 -7.24 -12.41 3.65
CA ASP A 93 -8.55 -12.23 4.28
C ASP A 93 -9.09 -10.82 4.01
N GLY A 94 -10.22 -10.73 3.36
CA GLY A 94 -10.90 -9.47 3.08
C GLY A 94 -11.70 -8.91 4.26
N GLY A 95 -12.07 -7.60 4.17
CA GLY A 95 -12.91 -6.94 5.16
C GLY A 95 -12.19 -6.62 6.49
N LYS A 96 -10.88 -6.69 6.51
CA LYS A 96 -10.04 -6.37 7.68
C LYS A 96 -9.47 -4.96 7.58
N VAL A 97 -9.32 -4.33 8.73
CA VAL A 97 -8.56 -3.08 8.90
C VAL A 97 -7.46 -3.35 9.92
N VAL A 98 -6.22 -3.10 9.55
CA VAL A 98 -5.05 -3.27 10.41
C VAL A 98 -4.44 -1.91 10.67
N GLY A 99 -4.20 -1.60 11.94
CA GLY A 99 -3.71 -0.30 12.38
C GLY A 99 -4.83 0.72 12.62
N LYS A 100 -4.49 1.73 13.44
CA LYS A 100 -5.39 2.83 13.78
C LYS A 100 -4.60 4.11 13.98
N THR A 101 -5.11 5.21 13.46
CA THR A 101 -4.55 6.54 13.73
C THR A 101 -5.18 7.17 14.96
N ASP A 102 -4.54 8.23 15.47
CA ASP A 102 -5.19 9.15 16.40
C ASP A 102 -6.40 9.86 15.74
N ASP A 103 -7.16 10.62 16.55
CA ASP A 103 -8.39 11.30 16.11
C ASP A 103 -8.16 12.37 15.04
N LYS A 104 -6.92 12.82 14.87
CA LYS A 104 -6.53 13.84 13.88
C LYS A 104 -5.86 13.24 12.65
N ALA A 105 -5.65 11.91 12.61
CA ALA A 105 -4.89 11.22 11.58
C ALA A 105 -3.45 11.76 11.42
N GLU A 106 -2.85 12.21 12.52
CA GLU A 106 -1.49 12.74 12.55
C GLU A 106 -0.45 11.63 12.66
N LYS A 107 -0.76 10.56 13.40
CA LYS A 107 0.14 9.42 13.60
C LYS A 107 -0.62 8.11 13.81
N VAL A 108 0.05 7.00 13.57
CA VAL A 108 -0.47 5.68 13.92
C VAL A 108 -0.26 5.44 15.41
N VAL A 109 -1.32 5.06 16.14
CA VAL A 109 -1.31 4.87 17.61
C VAL A 109 -1.57 3.43 18.03
N GLU A 110 -2.06 2.58 17.11
CA GLU A 110 -2.35 1.18 17.39
C GLU A 110 -1.93 0.33 16.19
N ARG A 111 -1.20 -0.76 16.43
CA ARG A 111 -0.74 -1.72 15.44
C ARG A 111 -0.18 -1.06 14.16
N PRO A 112 0.94 -0.33 14.23
CA PRO A 112 1.57 0.22 13.04
C PRO A 112 1.97 -0.92 12.08
N VAL A 113 1.83 -0.66 10.78
CA VAL A 113 2.26 -1.55 9.71
C VAL A 113 3.52 -0.97 9.08
N SER A 114 4.63 -1.70 9.20
CA SER A 114 5.89 -1.32 8.57
C SER A 114 5.93 -1.77 7.09
N PRO A 115 6.81 -1.21 6.27
CA PRO A 115 7.08 -1.75 4.92
C PRO A 115 7.47 -3.24 4.95
N CYS A 116 8.25 -3.67 5.96
CA CYS A 116 8.63 -5.08 6.13
C CYS A 116 7.43 -5.98 6.40
N ASP A 117 6.45 -5.56 7.22
CA ASP A 117 5.21 -6.31 7.44
C ASP A 117 4.44 -6.53 6.14
N LEU A 118 4.31 -5.47 5.34
CA LEU A 118 3.60 -5.54 4.06
C LEU A 118 4.32 -6.44 3.07
N ILE A 119 5.59 -6.16 2.81
CA ILE A 119 6.38 -6.89 1.80
C ILE A 119 6.56 -8.35 2.22
N GLY A 120 6.81 -8.61 3.51
CA GLY A 120 6.91 -9.97 4.03
C GLY A 120 5.62 -10.76 3.87
N SER A 121 4.47 -10.11 4.08
CA SER A 121 3.16 -10.73 3.83
C SER A 121 2.94 -11.07 2.35
N ILE A 122 3.33 -10.16 1.45
CA ILE A 122 3.28 -10.40 0.00
C ILE A 122 4.22 -11.55 -0.37
N TYR A 123 5.45 -11.55 0.12
CA TYR A 123 6.42 -12.62 -0.15
C TYR A 123 5.94 -13.97 0.37
N SER A 124 5.38 -14.02 1.56
CA SER A 124 4.78 -15.24 2.11
C SER A 124 3.71 -15.81 1.18
N ARG A 125 2.82 -14.97 0.63
CA ARG A 125 1.80 -15.39 -0.32
C ARG A 125 2.35 -15.81 -1.68
N LEU A 126 3.50 -15.30 -2.07
CA LEU A 126 4.23 -15.72 -3.28
C LEU A 126 5.10 -16.95 -3.06
N GLY A 127 5.13 -17.52 -1.84
CA GLY A 127 5.95 -18.67 -1.50
C GLY A 127 7.44 -18.34 -1.36
N ILE A 128 7.80 -17.09 -1.15
CA ILE A 128 9.17 -16.64 -0.89
C ILE A 128 9.43 -16.73 0.62
N PRO A 129 10.43 -17.50 1.07
CA PRO A 129 10.75 -17.62 2.48
C PRO A 129 11.16 -16.29 3.12
N SER A 130 10.81 -16.08 4.40
CA SER A 130 11.14 -14.85 5.13
C SER A 130 12.65 -14.68 5.37
N ASP A 131 13.42 -15.77 5.34
CA ASP A 131 14.87 -15.83 5.46
C ASP A 131 15.59 -15.87 4.10
N ALA A 132 14.87 -15.63 3.02
CA ALA A 132 15.44 -15.58 1.69
C ALA A 132 16.48 -14.46 1.56
N VAL A 133 17.57 -14.76 0.88
CA VAL A 133 18.69 -13.85 0.71
C VAL A 133 19.04 -13.66 -0.76
N LEU A 134 19.54 -12.49 -1.09
CA LEU A 134 20.14 -12.18 -2.39
C LEU A 134 21.67 -12.11 -2.25
N ARG A 135 22.38 -12.46 -3.31
CA ARG A 135 23.83 -12.22 -3.41
C ARG A 135 24.08 -10.94 -4.19
N THR A 136 24.87 -10.06 -3.61
CA THR A 136 25.34 -8.85 -4.31
C THR A 136 26.37 -9.23 -5.38
N PRO A 137 26.63 -8.37 -6.36
CA PRO A 137 27.72 -8.58 -7.33
C PRO A 137 29.11 -8.72 -6.67
N GLN A 138 29.30 -8.19 -5.45
CA GLN A 138 30.53 -8.29 -4.67
C GLN A 138 30.63 -9.62 -3.89
N GLY A 139 29.55 -10.42 -3.88
CA GLY A 139 29.51 -11.72 -3.22
C GLY A 139 28.94 -11.70 -1.79
N ASP A 140 28.57 -10.54 -1.28
CA ASP A 140 27.90 -10.40 0.02
C ASP A 140 26.48 -10.93 -0.04
N THR A 141 25.93 -11.27 1.13
CA THR A 141 24.56 -11.76 1.28
C THR A 141 23.70 -10.69 1.93
N VAL A 142 22.54 -10.37 1.33
CA VAL A 142 21.56 -9.41 1.85
C VAL A 142 20.21 -10.11 2.00
N GLY A 143 19.58 -10.00 3.17
CA GLY A 143 18.23 -10.49 3.43
C GLY A 143 17.18 -9.68 2.63
N LEU A 144 16.13 -10.36 2.16
CA LEU A 144 15.03 -9.67 1.44
C LEU A 144 14.20 -8.76 2.33
N LEU A 145 14.20 -9.01 3.64
CA LEU A 145 13.42 -8.30 4.66
C LEU A 145 14.33 -7.66 5.73
N GLU A 146 15.60 -7.44 5.43
CA GLU A 146 16.48 -6.73 6.35
C GLU A 146 16.00 -5.30 6.56
N ASP A 147 15.69 -5.00 7.81
CA ASP A 147 15.35 -3.66 8.26
C ASP A 147 16.64 -2.85 8.41
N ASN A 148 16.90 -1.98 7.45
CA ASN A 148 18.01 -1.03 7.56
C ASN A 148 17.60 0.07 8.55
N GLU A 149 17.85 -0.17 9.85
CA GLU A 149 17.86 0.83 10.93
C GLU A 149 16.68 1.83 10.92
N GLY A 150 15.52 1.42 11.36
CA GLY A 150 14.39 2.32 11.59
C GLY A 150 13.56 1.90 12.80
N ASP A 151 12.99 2.89 13.51
CA ASP A 151 12.22 2.73 14.75
C ASP A 151 10.89 1.92 14.62
N MET A 152 10.58 1.42 13.44
CA MET A 152 9.35 0.64 13.18
C MET A 152 9.69 -0.81 12.83
N LYS A 153 10.04 -1.59 13.83
CA LYS A 153 10.15 -3.05 13.70
C LYS A 153 8.76 -3.66 13.69
N GLY A 154 8.31 -4.08 12.51
CA GLY A 154 7.18 -4.99 12.38
C GLY A 154 7.61 -6.45 12.59
N ASP A 155 6.63 -7.34 12.75
CA ASP A 155 6.86 -8.80 12.83
C ASP A 155 7.24 -9.41 11.46
N GLY A 156 7.35 -8.59 10.41
CA GLY A 156 7.62 -9.01 9.05
C GLY A 156 6.45 -9.70 8.36
N ILE A 157 5.27 -9.73 9.00
CA ILE A 157 4.08 -10.41 8.47
C ILE A 157 2.79 -9.86 9.10
N LEU A 158 1.73 -9.75 8.30
CA LEU A 158 0.41 -9.31 8.73
C LEU A 158 -0.50 -10.52 9.01
N ARG A 159 -0.42 -11.06 10.21
CA ARG A 159 -1.20 -12.24 10.62
C ARG A 159 -2.69 -11.99 10.63
N GLU A 160 -3.09 -10.73 10.82
CA GLU A 160 -4.47 -10.28 10.88
C GLU A 160 -5.22 -10.50 9.55
N ILE A 161 -4.50 -10.60 8.44
CA ILE A 161 -5.06 -10.82 7.10
C ILE A 161 -4.75 -12.21 6.56
N GLY A 162 -4.50 -13.17 7.47
CA GLY A 162 -4.37 -14.60 7.15
C GLY A 162 -2.99 -15.03 6.64
N CYS A 163 -1.94 -14.26 6.91
CA CYS A 163 -0.56 -14.64 6.57
C CYS A 163 0.05 -15.54 7.63
#